data_bac535dcd35997edbfd996e118681282
#
_entry.id   bac535dcd35997edbfd996e118681282
#
_cell.length_a   1.000
_cell.length_b   1.000
_cell.length_c   1.000
_cell.angle_alpha   90.00
_cell.angle_beta   90.00
_cell.angle_gamma   90.00
#
_symmetry.space_group_name_H-M   'P 1'
#
loop_
_entity.id
_entity.type
_entity.pdbx_description
1 polymer ?
#
loop_
_entity_poly.entity_id
_entity_poly.type
_entity_poly.pdbx_seq_one_letter_code
_entity_poly.pdbx_strand_id
1 'polypeptide(L)'
;ADLLVGSVSVAPADIWAALTGGDCDPAIRDIILRIRLLKAVTALLAGAALAASGLQMQTLFRNPLAGPYVLGISSGAGLGVALFLLGAPLLGVSAHSFVQSLGIAGAAWLGAALVLLIVMAVSRRIKDIMVILILGMMFGSGVSSMVEILQYLSSEAALKSFVIWTMGSLGDVTG
;
A
#
# COMPACT_ATOMS: atom_id res chain seq x y z
N ALA A 1 10.94 10.53 16.25
CA ALA A 1 9.68 10.57 16.98
C ALA A 1 9.11 9.16 17.16
N ASP A 2 8.99 8.36 16.10
CA ASP A 2 8.39 7.01 16.12
C ASP A 2 9.10 6.01 17.05
N LEU A 3 10.42 6.12 17.18
CA LEU A 3 11.21 5.28 18.10
C LEU A 3 10.98 5.63 19.57
N LEU A 4 10.58 6.87 19.89
CA LEU A 4 10.36 7.37 21.25
C LEU A 4 8.92 7.23 21.71
N VAL A 5 7.95 7.48 20.81
CA VAL A 5 6.53 7.56 21.13
C VAL A 5 5.81 6.34 20.58
N GLY A 6 5.10 5.60 21.43
CA GLY A 6 4.34 4.41 21.06
C GLY A 6 3.54 3.91 22.24
N SER A 7 2.87 2.76 22.09
CA SER A 7 2.07 2.14 23.15
C SER A 7 2.87 1.78 24.41
N VAL A 8 4.18 1.62 24.28
CA VAL A 8 5.13 1.42 25.38
C VAL A 8 6.09 2.61 25.37
N SER A 9 6.23 3.30 26.51
CA SER A 9 7.21 4.35 26.67
C SER A 9 8.61 3.73 26.78
N VAL A 10 9.55 4.14 25.93
CA VAL A 10 10.92 3.66 25.95
C VAL A 10 11.84 4.85 26.20
N ALA A 11 12.77 4.71 27.15
CA ALA A 11 13.71 5.77 27.44
C ALA A 11 14.71 5.95 26.29
N PRO A 12 15.17 7.18 25.99
CA PRO A 12 16.16 7.42 24.93
C PRO A 12 17.45 6.62 25.12
N ALA A 13 17.85 6.37 26.38
CA ALA A 13 19.01 5.56 26.73
C ALA A 13 18.87 4.10 26.25
N ASP A 14 17.68 3.51 26.41
CA ASP A 14 17.39 2.14 25.99
C ASP A 14 17.41 2.01 24.46
N ILE A 15 16.95 3.05 23.75
CA ILE A 15 17.02 3.08 22.28
C ILE A 15 18.48 3.07 21.82
N TRP A 16 19.32 3.90 22.45
CA TRP A 16 20.74 3.94 22.14
C TRP A 16 21.43 2.62 22.45
N ALA A 17 21.16 2.04 23.63
CA ALA A 17 21.68 0.74 24.03
C ALA A 17 21.26 -0.38 23.07
N ALA A 18 19.98 -0.42 22.67
CA ALA A 18 19.47 -1.41 21.72
C ALA A 18 20.14 -1.31 20.34
N LEU A 19 20.38 -0.09 19.84
CA LEU A 19 20.99 0.15 18.53
C LEU A 19 22.51 -0.11 18.52
N THR A 20 23.20 0.14 19.64
CA THR A 20 24.67 -0.01 19.76
C THR A 20 25.09 -1.35 20.34
N GLY A 21 24.15 -2.24 20.70
CA GLY A 21 24.46 -3.54 21.33
C GLY A 21 24.76 -3.44 22.82
N GLY A 22 24.44 -2.31 23.49
CA GLY A 22 24.57 -2.10 24.92
C GLY A 22 23.58 -2.94 25.74
N ASP A 23 23.69 -2.81 27.06
CA ASP A 23 22.86 -3.56 28.01
C ASP A 23 21.48 -2.90 28.14
N CYS A 24 20.44 -3.61 27.74
CA CYS A 24 19.03 -3.20 27.88
C CYS A 24 18.14 -4.44 28.04
N ASP A 25 16.93 -4.22 28.56
CA ASP A 25 15.94 -5.29 28.70
C ASP A 25 15.70 -5.99 27.34
N PRO A 26 15.80 -7.33 27.27
CA PRO A 26 15.57 -8.09 26.05
C PRO A 26 14.23 -7.79 25.38
N ALA A 27 13.16 -7.60 26.15
CA ALA A 27 11.83 -7.26 25.64
C ALA A 27 11.81 -5.88 24.97
N ILE A 28 12.47 -4.89 25.58
CA ILE A 28 12.61 -3.53 25.04
C ILE A 28 13.45 -3.57 23.76
N ARG A 29 14.52 -4.35 23.74
CA ARG A 29 15.38 -4.54 22.56
C ARG A 29 14.62 -5.13 21.39
N ASP A 30 13.82 -6.16 21.62
CA ASP A 30 12.99 -6.78 20.57
C ASP A 30 11.94 -5.80 20.03
N ILE A 31 11.29 -5.03 20.89
CA ILE A 31 10.34 -3.98 20.48
C ILE A 31 11.03 -2.94 19.60
N ILE A 32 12.22 -2.50 19.98
CA ILE A 32 12.95 -1.47 19.22
C ILE A 32 13.40 -2.02 17.87
N LEU A 33 14.09 -3.17 17.83
CA LEU A 33 14.74 -3.67 16.62
C LEU A 33 13.76 -4.35 15.67
N ARG A 34 12.82 -5.14 16.19
CA ARG A 34 11.92 -5.95 15.33
C ARG A 34 10.59 -5.27 14.99
N ILE A 35 10.18 -4.29 15.78
CA ILE A 35 8.91 -3.60 15.52
C ILE A 35 9.16 -2.16 15.10
N ARG A 36 9.73 -1.33 15.99
CA ARG A 36 9.81 0.12 15.75
C ARG A 36 10.80 0.48 14.63
N LEU A 37 11.97 -0.12 14.62
CA LEU A 37 12.98 0.17 13.60
C LEU A 37 12.49 -0.24 12.20
N LEU A 38 11.89 -1.42 12.08
CA LEU A 38 11.34 -1.88 10.80
C LEU A 38 10.23 -0.97 10.30
N LYS A 39 9.30 -0.58 11.19
CA LYS A 39 8.24 0.39 10.84
C LYS A 39 8.80 1.74 10.40
N ALA A 40 9.79 2.26 11.14
CA ALA A 40 10.43 3.53 10.81
C ALA A 40 11.15 3.49 9.45
N VAL A 41 11.90 2.40 9.17
CA VAL A 41 12.57 2.21 7.88
C VAL A 41 11.56 2.06 6.75
N THR A 42 10.50 1.27 6.95
CA THR A 42 9.43 1.09 5.95
C THR A 42 8.72 2.42 5.68
N ALA A 43 8.40 3.18 6.71
CA ALA A 43 7.78 4.50 6.56
C ALA A 43 8.68 5.49 5.79
N LEU A 44 9.98 5.47 6.09
CA LEU A 44 10.96 6.30 5.38
C LEU A 44 11.04 5.94 3.89
N LEU A 45 11.17 4.65 3.59
CA LEU A 45 11.27 4.17 2.21
C LEU A 45 9.98 4.41 1.44
N ALA A 46 8.82 4.15 2.05
CA ALA A 46 7.52 4.42 1.43
C ALA A 46 7.33 5.92 1.19
N GLY A 47 7.66 6.77 2.15
CA GLY A 47 7.58 8.22 2.00
C GLY A 47 8.51 8.74 0.91
N ALA A 48 9.75 8.25 0.85
CA ALA A 48 10.69 8.60 -0.21
C ALA A 48 10.21 8.18 -1.60
N ALA A 49 9.68 6.96 -1.72
CA ALA A 49 9.11 6.45 -2.98
C ALA A 49 7.89 7.27 -3.43
N LEU A 50 6.99 7.61 -2.50
CA LEU A 50 5.84 8.46 -2.78
C LEU A 50 6.24 9.88 -3.18
N ALA A 51 7.24 10.47 -2.51
CA ALA A 51 7.74 11.79 -2.86
C ALA A 51 8.38 11.81 -4.25
N ALA A 52 9.21 10.81 -4.57
CA ALA A 52 9.84 10.69 -5.88
C ALA A 52 8.81 10.49 -7.00
N SER A 53 7.85 9.58 -6.80
CA SER A 53 6.78 9.35 -7.78
C SER A 53 5.86 10.56 -7.94
N GLY A 54 5.54 11.24 -6.84
CA GLY A 54 4.77 12.48 -6.87
C GLY A 54 5.46 13.58 -7.69
N LEU A 55 6.75 13.79 -7.46
CA LEU A 55 7.55 14.77 -8.21
C LEU A 55 7.58 14.44 -9.72
N GLN A 56 7.73 13.15 -10.07
CA GLN A 56 7.69 12.70 -11.46
C GLN A 56 6.34 13.00 -12.11
N MET A 57 5.22 12.75 -11.41
CA MET A 57 3.88 13.04 -11.91
C MET A 57 3.65 14.55 -12.08
N GLN A 58 4.04 15.35 -11.09
CA GLN A 58 3.94 16.80 -11.17
C GLN A 58 4.73 17.37 -12.37
N THR A 59 5.92 16.85 -12.60
CA THR A 59 6.77 17.25 -13.72
C THR A 59 6.17 16.81 -15.06
N LEU A 60 5.72 15.56 -15.16
CA LEU A 60 5.12 15.00 -16.37
C LEU A 60 3.87 15.76 -16.78
N PHE A 61 2.96 15.99 -15.85
CA PHE A 61 1.69 16.68 -16.11
C PHE A 61 1.79 18.21 -16.04
N ARG A 62 2.97 18.75 -15.71
CA ARG A 62 3.18 20.19 -15.45
C ARG A 62 2.11 20.78 -14.53
N ASN A 63 1.71 20.00 -13.53
CA ASN A 63 0.65 20.33 -12.59
C ASN A 63 1.10 19.97 -11.16
N PRO A 64 1.27 20.96 -10.27
CA PRO A 64 1.73 20.73 -8.91
C PRO A 64 0.72 19.92 -8.05
N LEU A 65 -0.51 19.76 -8.51
CA LEU A 65 -1.56 18.98 -7.84
C LEU A 65 -1.60 17.51 -8.33
N ALA A 66 -0.82 17.15 -9.34
CA ALA A 66 -0.78 15.77 -9.82
C ALA A 66 -0.07 14.86 -8.82
N GLY A 67 -0.73 13.77 -8.45
CA GLY A 67 -0.17 12.73 -7.60
C GLY A 67 -0.05 11.39 -8.33
N PRO A 68 0.66 10.41 -7.76
CA PRO A 68 0.87 9.11 -8.40
C PRO A 68 -0.43 8.31 -8.61
N TYR A 69 -1.50 8.65 -7.88
CA TYR A 69 -2.81 8.02 -7.98
C TYR A 69 -3.65 8.48 -9.18
N VAL A 70 -3.29 9.60 -9.83
CA VAL A 70 -4.09 10.21 -10.91
C VAL A 70 -4.27 9.28 -12.12
N LEU A 71 -3.31 8.39 -12.36
CA LEU A 71 -3.38 7.39 -13.43
C LEU A 71 -4.22 6.16 -13.09
N GLY A 72 -4.96 6.14 -11.97
CA GLY A 72 -5.78 5.02 -11.55
C GLY A 72 -4.99 3.82 -10.99
N ILE A 73 -3.69 3.98 -10.74
CA ILE A 73 -2.81 2.91 -10.23
C ILE A 73 -3.29 2.41 -8.86
N SER A 74 -3.73 3.31 -7.98
CA SER A 74 -4.28 2.95 -6.67
C SER A 74 -5.60 2.17 -6.78
N SER A 75 -6.47 2.54 -7.73
CA SER A 75 -7.70 1.78 -8.00
C SER A 75 -7.37 0.39 -8.54
N GLY A 76 -6.33 0.26 -9.37
CA GLY A 76 -5.81 -1.02 -9.84
C GLY A 76 -5.30 -1.90 -8.69
N ALA A 77 -4.53 -1.33 -7.76
CA ALA A 77 -4.10 -2.04 -6.55
C ALA A 77 -5.31 -2.52 -5.74
N GLY A 78 -6.30 -1.62 -5.52
CA GLY A 78 -7.54 -1.96 -4.84
C GLY A 78 -8.32 -3.08 -5.52
N LEU A 79 -8.40 -3.09 -6.85
CA LEU A 79 -9.04 -4.17 -7.60
C LEU A 79 -8.29 -5.50 -7.42
N GLY A 80 -6.96 -5.50 -7.50
CA GLY A 80 -6.16 -6.70 -7.27
C GLY A 80 -6.44 -7.32 -5.91
N VAL A 81 -6.44 -6.50 -4.85
CA VAL A 81 -6.74 -6.94 -3.49
C VAL A 81 -8.21 -7.35 -3.33
N ALA A 82 -9.15 -6.62 -3.95
CA ALA A 82 -10.56 -6.99 -3.93
C ALA A 82 -10.77 -8.37 -4.58
N LEU A 83 -10.17 -8.63 -5.73
CA LEU A 83 -10.24 -9.94 -6.38
C LEU A 83 -9.66 -11.05 -5.50
N PHE A 84 -8.56 -10.77 -4.80
CA PHE A 84 -7.92 -11.72 -3.89
C PHE A 84 -8.73 -11.97 -2.62
N LEU A 85 -9.17 -10.92 -1.91
CA LEU A 85 -9.87 -11.04 -0.63
C LEU A 85 -11.35 -11.36 -0.77
N LEU A 86 -12.02 -10.72 -1.74
CA LEU A 86 -13.47 -10.83 -1.92
C LEU A 86 -13.82 -11.90 -2.95
N GLY A 87 -12.99 -12.07 -3.98
CA GLY A 87 -13.23 -13.04 -5.06
C GLY A 87 -12.76 -14.45 -4.71
N ALA A 88 -11.63 -14.64 -4.02
CA ALA A 88 -11.10 -15.96 -3.69
C ALA A 88 -12.06 -16.83 -2.87
N PRO A 89 -12.79 -16.34 -1.85
CA PRO A 89 -13.81 -17.11 -1.15
C PRO A 89 -14.96 -17.57 -2.04
N LEU A 90 -15.34 -16.79 -3.04
CA LEU A 90 -16.37 -17.16 -4.02
C LEU A 90 -15.93 -18.35 -4.88
N LEU A 91 -14.62 -18.54 -5.04
CA LEU A 91 -14.01 -19.67 -5.76
C LEU A 91 -13.62 -20.84 -4.84
N GLY A 92 -13.97 -20.78 -3.54
CA GLY A 92 -13.66 -21.82 -2.57
C GLY A 92 -12.17 -21.89 -2.16
N VAL A 93 -11.41 -20.83 -2.41
CA VAL A 93 -9.98 -20.76 -2.07
C VAL A 93 -9.81 -20.14 -0.69
N SER A 94 -9.29 -20.91 0.27
CA SER A 94 -8.89 -20.40 1.59
C SER A 94 -7.37 -20.35 1.69
N ALA A 95 -6.82 -19.17 1.99
CA ALA A 95 -5.38 -18.99 2.15
C ALA A 95 -4.99 -18.99 3.64
N HIS A 96 -3.87 -19.65 3.98
CA HIS A 96 -3.28 -19.59 5.32
C HIS A 96 -2.67 -18.21 5.58
N SER A 97 -2.62 -17.77 6.84
CA SER A 97 -2.31 -16.38 7.23
C SER A 97 -1.03 -15.79 6.62
N PHE A 98 0.06 -16.54 6.51
CA PHE A 98 1.31 -16.06 5.91
C PHE A 98 1.22 -15.92 4.38
N VAL A 99 0.59 -16.87 3.72
CA VAL A 99 0.31 -16.82 2.26
C VAL A 99 -0.67 -15.69 1.95
N GLN A 100 -1.54 -15.36 2.90
CA GLN A 100 -2.51 -14.29 2.74
C GLN A 100 -1.86 -12.89 2.71
N SER A 101 -0.92 -12.57 3.59
CA SER A 101 -0.25 -11.25 3.58
C SER A 101 0.63 -11.03 2.36
N LEU A 102 1.41 -12.04 1.94
CA LEU A 102 2.17 -11.99 0.69
C LEU A 102 1.25 -11.96 -0.54
N GLY A 103 0.13 -12.68 -0.49
CA GLY A 103 -0.87 -12.70 -1.56
C GLY A 103 -1.55 -11.34 -1.73
N ILE A 104 -1.88 -10.64 -0.64
CA ILE A 104 -2.46 -9.30 -0.67
C ILE A 104 -1.48 -8.30 -1.32
N ALA A 105 -0.21 -8.31 -0.88
CA ALA A 105 0.80 -7.42 -1.44
C ALA A 105 1.06 -7.71 -2.93
N GLY A 106 1.17 -8.99 -3.29
CA GLY A 106 1.33 -9.43 -4.68
C GLY A 106 0.13 -9.05 -5.55
N ALA A 107 -1.09 -9.26 -5.05
CA ALA A 107 -2.32 -8.90 -5.76
C ALA A 107 -2.44 -7.39 -5.97
N ALA A 108 -2.10 -6.58 -4.95
CA ALA A 108 -2.05 -5.13 -5.06
C ALA A 108 -1.05 -4.69 -6.14
N TRP A 109 0.15 -5.27 -6.11
CA TRP A 109 1.20 -4.94 -7.07
C TRP A 109 0.83 -5.33 -8.51
N LEU A 110 0.26 -6.52 -8.70
CA LEU A 110 -0.21 -6.98 -10.02
C LEU A 110 -1.35 -6.12 -10.55
N GLY A 111 -2.32 -5.75 -9.71
CA GLY A 111 -3.41 -4.87 -10.08
C GLY A 111 -2.93 -3.46 -10.47
N ALA A 112 -2.00 -2.89 -9.70
CA ALA A 112 -1.36 -1.62 -10.02
C ALA A 112 -0.58 -1.69 -11.34
N ALA A 113 0.21 -2.75 -11.54
CA ALA A 113 0.99 -2.96 -12.75
C ALA A 113 0.09 -3.12 -13.98
N LEU A 114 -1.02 -3.86 -13.87
CA LEU A 114 -1.98 -4.03 -14.96
C LEU A 114 -2.56 -2.70 -15.42
N VAL A 115 -3.06 -1.87 -14.50
CA VAL A 115 -3.61 -0.55 -14.84
C VAL A 115 -2.53 0.34 -15.45
N LEU A 116 -1.31 0.34 -14.90
CA LEU A 116 -0.20 1.11 -15.46
C LEU A 116 0.13 0.67 -16.89
N LEU A 117 0.17 -0.64 -17.16
CA LEU A 117 0.41 -1.18 -18.50
C LEU A 117 -0.69 -0.77 -19.49
N ILE A 118 -1.97 -0.80 -19.07
CA ILE A 118 -3.09 -0.34 -19.91
C ILE A 118 -2.92 1.15 -20.24
N VAL A 119 -2.67 1.98 -19.22
CA VAL A 119 -2.47 3.42 -19.43
C VAL A 119 -1.27 3.68 -20.35
N MET A 120 -0.15 2.98 -20.16
CA MET A 120 1.01 3.10 -21.05
C MET A 120 0.71 2.65 -22.48
N ALA A 121 -0.05 1.57 -22.67
CA ALA A 121 -0.43 1.10 -24.01
C ALA A 121 -1.31 2.12 -24.75
N VAL A 122 -2.26 2.71 -24.03
CA VAL A 122 -3.15 3.76 -24.56
C VAL A 122 -2.38 5.05 -24.83
N SER A 123 -1.47 5.46 -23.94
CA SER A 123 -0.68 6.69 -24.09
C SER A 123 0.28 6.67 -25.29
N ARG A 124 0.65 5.48 -25.78
CA ARG A 124 1.46 5.37 -27.03
C ARG A 124 0.77 5.95 -28.26
N ARG A 125 -0.56 6.00 -28.25
CA ARG A 125 -1.36 6.52 -29.38
C ARG A 125 -1.85 7.95 -29.14
N ILE A 126 -1.81 8.42 -27.89
CA ILE A 126 -2.32 9.73 -27.48
C ILE A 126 -1.12 10.60 -27.08
N LYS A 127 -0.95 11.71 -27.80
CA LYS A 127 0.15 12.65 -27.53
C LYS A 127 -0.23 13.76 -26.55
N ASP A 128 -1.54 13.95 -26.32
CA ASP A 128 -2.05 14.97 -25.41
C ASP A 128 -2.04 14.46 -23.98
N ILE A 129 -1.26 15.13 -23.15
CA ILE A 129 -1.05 14.76 -21.74
C ILE A 129 -2.31 14.94 -20.91
N MET A 130 -3.18 15.93 -21.25
CA MET A 130 -4.44 16.13 -20.56
C MET A 130 -5.43 15.01 -20.84
N VAL A 131 -5.44 14.49 -22.06
CA VAL A 131 -6.27 13.34 -22.42
C VAL A 131 -5.81 12.09 -21.67
N ILE A 132 -4.50 11.88 -21.48
CA ILE A 132 -3.98 10.77 -20.69
C ILE A 132 -4.41 10.88 -19.23
N LEU A 133 -4.39 12.09 -18.65
CA LEU A 133 -4.86 12.37 -17.30
C LEU A 133 -6.34 12.02 -17.13
N ILE A 134 -7.19 12.50 -18.05
CA ILE A 134 -8.63 12.23 -18.02
C ILE A 134 -8.91 10.74 -18.17
N LEU A 135 -8.23 10.06 -19.07
CA LEU A 135 -8.35 8.60 -19.26
C LEU A 135 -7.94 7.85 -18.00
N GLY A 136 -6.85 8.24 -17.33
CA GLY A 136 -6.43 7.64 -16.05
C GLY A 136 -7.51 7.75 -14.99
N MET A 137 -8.13 8.93 -14.85
CA MET A 137 -9.24 9.14 -13.92
C MET A 137 -10.48 8.31 -14.29
N MET A 138 -10.84 8.24 -15.57
CA MET A 138 -11.98 7.43 -16.05
C MET A 138 -11.74 5.93 -15.81
N PHE A 139 -10.55 5.42 -16.12
CA PHE A 139 -10.19 4.05 -15.79
C PHE A 139 -10.22 3.77 -14.30
N GLY A 140 -9.67 4.70 -13.49
CA GLY A 140 -9.73 4.61 -12.04
C GLY A 140 -11.16 4.50 -11.51
N SER A 141 -12.08 5.34 -12.01
CA SER A 141 -13.49 5.30 -11.65
C SER A 141 -14.18 4.00 -12.07
N GLY A 142 -13.93 3.52 -13.29
CA GLY A 142 -14.46 2.24 -13.77
C GLY A 142 -13.98 1.05 -12.93
N VAL A 143 -12.70 1.04 -12.58
CA VAL A 143 -12.11 0.01 -11.70
C VAL A 143 -12.71 0.09 -10.30
N SER A 144 -12.92 1.30 -9.74
CA SER A 144 -13.55 1.47 -8.44
C SER A 144 -14.98 0.93 -8.40
N SER A 145 -15.75 1.15 -9.46
CA SER A 145 -17.11 0.59 -9.58
C SER A 145 -17.11 -0.95 -9.58
N MET A 146 -16.11 -1.59 -10.20
CA MET A 146 -15.95 -3.05 -10.13
C MET A 146 -15.65 -3.52 -8.69
N VAL A 147 -14.83 -2.78 -7.97
CA VAL A 147 -14.53 -3.06 -6.55
C VAL A 147 -15.79 -2.94 -5.69
N GLU A 148 -16.63 -1.92 -5.92
CA GLU A 148 -17.90 -1.75 -5.20
C GLU A 148 -18.86 -2.93 -5.43
N ILE A 149 -18.95 -3.44 -6.65
CA ILE A 149 -19.75 -4.65 -6.95
C ILE A 149 -19.20 -5.85 -6.17
N LEU A 150 -17.89 -6.06 -6.14
CA LEU A 150 -17.27 -7.15 -5.39
C LEU A 150 -17.54 -7.02 -3.89
N GLN A 151 -17.48 -5.81 -3.34
CA GLN A 151 -17.80 -5.55 -1.94
C GLN A 151 -19.27 -5.92 -1.61
N TYR A 152 -20.19 -5.56 -2.49
CA TYR A 152 -21.61 -5.89 -2.32
C TYR A 152 -21.88 -7.40 -2.31
N LEU A 153 -21.16 -8.16 -3.12
CA LEU A 153 -21.31 -9.61 -3.24
C LEU A 153 -20.52 -10.41 -2.19
N SER A 154 -19.69 -9.75 -1.39
CA SER A 154 -18.76 -10.43 -0.47
C SER A 154 -19.37 -10.70 0.90
N SER A 155 -18.71 -11.58 1.69
CA SER A 155 -19.04 -11.81 3.09
C SER A 155 -18.55 -10.65 3.98
N GLU A 156 -19.19 -10.44 5.15
CA GLU A 156 -18.81 -9.41 6.11
C GLU A 156 -17.33 -9.52 6.54
N ALA A 157 -16.84 -10.74 6.75
CA ALA A 157 -15.45 -10.97 7.17
C ALA A 157 -14.45 -10.53 6.09
N ALA A 158 -14.71 -10.86 4.82
CA ALA A 158 -13.87 -10.46 3.70
C ALA A 158 -13.93 -8.95 3.47
N LEU A 159 -15.13 -8.36 3.53
CA LEU A 159 -15.33 -6.92 3.43
C LEU A 159 -14.56 -6.17 4.53
N LYS A 160 -14.64 -6.62 5.78
CA LYS A 160 -13.89 -6.04 6.91
C LYS A 160 -12.38 -6.06 6.64
N SER A 161 -11.85 -7.19 6.17
CA SER A 161 -10.42 -7.33 5.85
C SER A 161 -10.00 -6.36 4.74
N PHE A 162 -10.82 -6.22 3.69
CA PHE A 162 -10.58 -5.29 2.61
C PHE A 162 -10.60 -3.83 3.09
N VAL A 163 -11.59 -3.44 3.91
CA VAL A 163 -11.70 -2.08 4.45
C VAL A 163 -10.50 -1.74 5.35
N ILE A 164 -10.08 -2.67 6.23
CA ILE A 164 -8.88 -2.48 7.06
C ILE A 164 -7.63 -2.27 6.18
N TRP A 165 -7.50 -3.05 5.10
CA TRP A 165 -6.39 -2.88 4.17
C TRP A 165 -6.41 -1.51 3.47
N THR A 166 -7.59 -1.02 3.05
CA THR A 166 -7.71 0.31 2.39
C THR A 166 -7.37 1.49 3.31
N MET A 167 -7.53 1.32 4.62
CA MET A 167 -7.15 2.35 5.61
C MET A 167 -5.62 2.54 5.69
N GLY A 168 -4.86 1.56 5.24
CA GLY A 168 -3.40 1.56 5.28
C GLY A 168 -2.87 1.42 6.71
N SER A 169 -1.93 0.52 6.91
CA SER A 169 -1.31 0.32 8.23
C SER A 169 0.12 -0.21 8.05
N LEU A 170 1.01 0.25 8.92
CA LEU A 170 2.33 -0.35 9.13
C LEU A 170 2.30 -1.32 10.32
N GLY A 171 1.11 -1.67 10.83
CA GLY A 171 0.93 -2.52 12.01
C GLY A 171 1.52 -3.92 11.85
N ASP A 172 1.39 -4.48 10.66
CA ASP A 172 1.81 -5.85 10.34
C ASP A 172 3.29 -5.96 9.89
N VAL A 173 4.02 -4.82 9.86
CA VAL A 173 5.45 -4.82 9.57
C VAL A 173 6.20 -5.31 10.79
N THR A 174 6.56 -6.60 10.80
CA THR A 174 7.36 -7.28 11.83
C THR A 174 8.48 -8.06 11.16
N GLY A 175 9.60 -8.19 11.85
CA GLY A 175 10.75 -8.99 11.40
C GLY A 175 10.76 -10.38 12.02
#